data_cc852eb18a93857a79cff8a25f64394f
#
_entry.id   cc852eb18a93857a79cff8a25f64394f
#
_cell.length_a   1.000
_cell.length_b   1.000
_cell.length_c   1.000
_cell.angle_alpha   90.00
_cell.angle_beta   90.00
_cell.angle_gamma   90.00
#
_symmetry.space_group_name_H-M   'P 1'
#
loop_
_entity.id
_entity.type
_entity.pdbx_description
1 polymer ?
#
loop_
_entity_poly.entity_id
_entity_poly.type
_entity_poly.pdbx_seq_one_letter_code
_entity_poly.pdbx_strand_id
1 'polypeptide(L)'
;MKRQVPGLAETARDSRPEIPDGIFLVRVDGAQFRWHAHKPFYVLRLSILEPSASAGQPIVGRLYCTQKAMWKLGWFLRDFLYDPELLAHEQVDEKALPGLRGVVKISHTVINGISLINLDGFAPASQWEELATAPVSSASRSNTEEATR
;
A
#
# COMPACT_ATOMS: atom_id res chain seq x y z
N MET A 1 25.95 -26.14 -15.66
CA MET A 1 25.30 -27.41 -15.37
C MET A 1 24.02 -27.17 -14.55
N LYS A 2 22.97 -27.80 -14.95
CA LYS A 2 21.72 -27.66 -14.23
C LYS A 2 21.60 -28.72 -13.17
N ARG A 3 21.13 -28.35 -12.01
CA ARG A 3 20.93 -29.29 -10.91
C ARG A 3 19.47 -29.37 -10.57
N GLN A 4 18.96 -30.56 -10.38
CA GLN A 4 17.61 -30.78 -9.94
C GLN A 4 17.55 -30.58 -8.42
N VAL A 5 16.64 -29.69 -7.96
CA VAL A 5 16.44 -29.46 -6.53
C VAL A 5 14.98 -29.75 -6.23
N PRO A 6 14.67 -30.95 -5.71
CA PRO A 6 13.26 -31.27 -5.43
C PRO A 6 12.66 -30.33 -4.41
N GLY A 7 11.43 -29.92 -4.66
CA GLY A 7 10.71 -29.05 -3.76
C GLY A 7 10.98 -27.58 -3.95
N LEU A 8 11.95 -27.24 -4.81
CA LEU A 8 12.31 -25.83 -4.97
C LEU A 8 11.16 -24.99 -5.50
N ALA A 9 10.44 -25.51 -6.48
CA ALA A 9 9.34 -24.76 -7.08
C ALA A 9 8.24 -24.50 -6.08
N GLU A 10 7.93 -25.48 -5.24
CA GLU A 10 6.91 -25.30 -4.21
C GLU A 10 7.35 -24.28 -3.18
N THR A 11 8.58 -24.38 -2.72
CA THR A 11 9.12 -23.45 -1.74
C THR A 11 9.11 -22.03 -2.29
N ALA A 12 9.50 -21.89 -3.54
CA ALA A 12 9.54 -20.57 -4.15
C ALA A 12 8.15 -19.96 -4.28
N ARG A 13 7.12 -20.79 -4.53
CA ARG A 13 5.76 -20.30 -4.61
C ARG A 13 5.20 -19.96 -3.25
N ASP A 14 5.50 -20.80 -2.26
CA ASP A 14 4.85 -20.71 -0.96
C ASP A 14 5.60 -19.83 0.01
N SER A 15 6.82 -19.46 -0.30
CA SER A 15 7.61 -18.65 0.62
C SER A 15 6.98 -17.28 0.86
N ARG A 16 6.10 -16.83 -0.02
CA ARG A 16 5.43 -15.55 0.12
C ARG A 16 3.96 -15.73 -0.22
N PRO A 17 3.14 -15.99 0.79
CA PRO A 17 1.70 -16.00 0.55
C PRO A 17 1.28 -14.67 -0.03
N GLU A 18 0.44 -14.72 -1.03
CA GLU A 18 -0.01 -13.51 -1.67
C GLU A 18 -0.89 -12.72 -0.71
N ILE A 19 -0.64 -11.41 -0.63
CA ILE A 19 -1.46 -10.53 0.19
C ILE A 19 -2.74 -10.26 -0.58
N PRO A 20 -3.92 -10.49 0.03
CA PRO A 20 -5.17 -10.26 -0.69
C PRO A 20 -5.44 -8.77 -0.87
N ASP A 21 -6.31 -8.46 -1.82
CA ASP A 21 -6.85 -7.11 -1.93
C ASP A 21 -7.59 -6.76 -0.64
N GLY A 22 -7.53 -5.51 -0.24
CA GLY A 22 -8.23 -5.07 0.95
C GLY A 22 -7.53 -3.95 1.65
N ILE A 23 -7.89 -3.75 2.93
CA ILE A 23 -7.30 -2.71 3.75
C ILE A 23 -6.41 -3.33 4.82
N PHE A 24 -5.35 -2.59 5.13
CA PHE A 24 -4.35 -3.04 6.10
C PHE A 24 -3.86 -1.86 6.91
N LEU A 25 -3.61 -2.09 8.20
CA LEU A 25 -2.89 -1.12 9.01
C LEU A 25 -1.41 -1.39 8.77
N VAL A 26 -0.66 -0.36 8.41
CA VAL A 26 0.73 -0.53 8.01
C VAL A 26 1.62 0.51 8.68
N ARG A 27 2.91 0.20 8.71
CA ARG A 27 3.94 1.14 9.11
C ARG A 27 4.88 1.34 7.93
N VAL A 28 5.29 2.58 7.71
CA VAL A 28 6.26 2.87 6.67
C VAL A 28 7.64 2.43 7.14
N ASP A 29 8.28 1.58 6.36
CA ASP A 29 9.65 1.15 6.63
C ASP A 29 10.66 2.00 5.89
N GLY A 30 10.29 2.51 4.73
CA GLY A 30 11.19 3.36 3.97
C GLY A 30 10.53 3.87 2.71
N ALA A 31 11.16 4.87 2.12
CA ALA A 31 10.72 5.43 0.85
C ALA A 31 11.95 5.81 0.05
N GLN A 32 11.85 5.71 -1.25
CA GLN A 32 12.97 6.03 -2.12
C GLN A 32 12.44 6.71 -3.37
N PHE A 33 13.02 7.86 -3.70
CA PHE A 33 12.64 8.60 -4.89
C PHE A 33 13.33 7.99 -6.11
N ARG A 34 12.57 7.85 -7.20
CA ARG A 34 13.09 7.28 -8.42
C ARG A 34 12.47 7.95 -9.64
N TRP A 35 13.13 7.77 -10.77
CA TRP A 35 12.65 8.20 -12.08
C TRP A 35 12.55 7.01 -13.00
N HIS A 36 11.46 6.97 -13.76
CA HIS A 36 11.33 5.94 -14.80
C HIS A 36 10.46 6.52 -15.91
N ALA A 37 10.97 6.49 -17.15
CA ALA A 37 10.22 6.97 -18.31
C ALA A 37 9.67 8.37 -18.10
N HIS A 38 10.50 9.26 -17.58
CA HIS A 38 10.16 10.66 -17.30
C HIS A 38 9.10 10.84 -16.24
N LYS A 39 8.85 9.83 -15.44
CA LYS A 39 7.87 9.91 -14.35
C LYS A 39 8.59 9.79 -13.02
N PRO A 40 8.58 10.85 -12.20
CA PRO A 40 9.13 10.75 -10.85
C PRO A 40 8.13 10.05 -9.94
N PHE A 41 8.64 9.22 -9.04
CA PHE A 41 7.77 8.51 -8.11
C PHE A 41 8.56 8.11 -6.87
N TYR A 42 7.82 7.84 -5.80
CA TYR A 42 8.37 7.25 -4.59
C TYR A 42 8.02 5.78 -4.54
N VAL A 43 9.00 4.94 -4.26
CA VAL A 43 8.76 3.55 -3.92
C VAL A 43 8.60 3.51 -2.41
N LEU A 44 7.43 3.06 -1.94
CA LEU A 44 7.16 2.94 -0.51
C LEU A 44 7.29 1.49 -0.11
N ARG A 45 7.98 1.26 1.00
CA ARG A 45 8.05 -0.05 1.62
C ARG A 45 7.30 0.02 2.93
N LEU A 46 6.30 -0.82 3.05
CA LEU A 46 5.41 -0.84 4.19
C LEU A 46 5.42 -2.22 4.81
N SER A 47 5.23 -2.29 6.12
CA SER A 47 5.03 -3.56 6.82
C SER A 47 3.61 -3.59 7.35
N ILE A 48 2.93 -4.70 7.14
CA ILE A 48 1.56 -4.86 7.64
C ILE A 48 1.62 -5.07 9.15
N LEU A 49 0.83 -4.32 9.88
CA LEU A 49 0.68 -4.47 11.31
C LEU A 49 -0.59 -5.26 11.63
N GLU A 50 -1.66 -5.04 10.90
CA GLU A 50 -2.93 -5.74 11.07
C GLU A 50 -3.62 -5.88 9.72
N PRO A 51 -4.41 -6.94 9.53
CA PRO A 51 -4.78 -7.96 10.51
C PRO A 51 -3.63 -8.93 10.79
N SER A 52 -3.75 -9.66 11.91
CA SER A 52 -2.67 -10.51 12.37
C SER A 52 -2.30 -11.60 11.37
N ALA A 53 -3.26 -12.05 10.58
CA ALA A 53 -2.98 -13.08 9.58
C ALA A 53 -1.97 -12.63 8.53
N SER A 54 -1.85 -11.33 8.32
CA SER A 54 -0.91 -10.78 7.33
C SER A 54 0.22 -9.99 7.99
N ALA A 55 0.25 -9.91 9.31
CA ALA A 55 1.21 -9.09 10.03
C ALA A 55 2.64 -9.48 9.67
N GLY A 56 3.48 -8.49 9.50
CA GLY A 56 4.87 -8.68 9.16
C GLY A 56 5.15 -8.79 7.67
N GLN A 57 4.13 -8.95 6.85
CA GLN A 57 4.37 -9.07 5.41
C GLN A 57 4.62 -7.69 4.81
N PRO A 58 5.50 -7.62 3.81
CA PRO A 58 5.81 -6.34 3.18
C PRO A 58 4.84 -5.99 2.08
N ILE A 59 4.57 -4.70 1.95
CA ILE A 59 3.88 -4.14 0.79
C ILE A 59 4.85 -3.16 0.15
N VAL A 60 5.08 -3.30 -1.15
CA VAL A 60 5.90 -2.36 -1.89
C VAL A 60 5.02 -1.77 -2.98
N GLY A 61 4.90 -0.45 -2.97
CA GLY A 61 4.07 0.23 -3.94
C GLY A 61 4.68 1.53 -4.37
N ARG A 62 4.09 2.16 -5.39
CA ARG A 62 4.59 3.40 -5.96
C ARG A 62 3.58 4.50 -5.80
N LEU A 63 4.07 5.70 -5.48
CA LEU A 63 3.27 6.90 -5.52
C LEU A 63 3.94 7.88 -6.48
N TYR A 64 3.24 8.20 -7.55
CA TYR A 64 3.80 9.05 -8.59
C TYR A 64 3.68 10.52 -8.24
N CYS A 65 4.71 11.27 -8.61
CA CYS A 65 4.76 12.71 -8.37
C CYS A 65 4.40 13.50 -9.62
N THR A 66 3.75 12.86 -10.59
CA THR A 66 3.24 13.57 -11.74
C THR A 66 2.06 14.43 -11.33
N GLN A 67 1.79 15.46 -12.10
CA GLN A 67 0.72 16.37 -11.77
C GLN A 67 -0.63 15.66 -11.64
N LYS A 68 -0.87 14.67 -12.48
CA LYS A 68 -2.10 13.90 -12.45
C LYS A 68 -2.25 13.04 -11.21
N ALA A 69 -1.15 12.54 -10.67
CA ALA A 69 -1.18 11.57 -9.57
C ALA A 69 -0.77 12.17 -8.24
N MET A 70 -0.36 13.42 -8.21
CA MET A 70 0.19 14.03 -7.01
C MET A 70 -0.84 14.11 -5.87
N TRP A 71 -2.12 14.13 -6.21
CA TRP A 71 -3.16 14.16 -5.20
C TRP A 71 -3.10 12.92 -4.28
N LYS A 72 -2.71 11.79 -4.85
CA LYS A 72 -2.61 10.57 -4.06
C LYS A 72 -1.43 10.62 -3.10
N LEU A 73 -0.31 11.17 -3.55
CA LEU A 73 0.82 11.37 -2.66
C LEU A 73 0.45 12.30 -1.51
N GLY A 74 -0.24 13.40 -1.80
CA GLY A 74 -0.70 14.31 -0.76
C GLY A 74 -1.64 13.64 0.21
N TRP A 75 -2.54 12.79 -0.31
CA TRP A 75 -3.46 12.04 0.52
C TRP A 75 -2.69 11.15 1.49
N PHE A 76 -1.71 10.41 0.98
CA PHE A 76 -0.88 9.55 1.82
C PHE A 76 -0.19 10.34 2.92
N LEU A 77 0.48 11.43 2.55
CA LEU A 77 1.25 12.21 3.51
C LEU A 77 0.35 12.78 4.59
N ARG A 78 -0.82 13.29 4.20
CA ARG A 78 -1.75 13.87 5.17
C ARG A 78 -2.26 12.82 6.15
N ASP A 79 -2.71 11.68 5.63
CA ASP A 79 -3.37 10.69 6.48
C ASP A 79 -2.39 9.89 7.32
N PHE A 80 -1.13 9.81 6.89
CA PHE A 80 -0.10 9.17 7.70
C PHE A 80 0.57 10.16 8.66
N LEU A 81 0.01 11.36 8.76
CA LEU A 81 0.46 12.39 9.70
C LEU A 81 1.91 12.79 9.49
N TYR A 82 2.26 12.94 8.22
CA TYR A 82 3.54 13.52 7.87
C TYR A 82 3.59 14.96 8.38
N ASP A 83 4.80 15.47 8.66
CA ASP A 83 4.99 16.80 9.18
C ASP A 83 4.21 17.83 8.36
N PRO A 84 3.19 18.46 8.93
CA PRO A 84 2.35 19.39 8.16
C PRO A 84 3.12 20.61 7.69
N GLU A 85 4.18 21.00 8.39
CA GLU A 85 4.95 22.15 7.98
C GLU A 85 5.76 21.85 6.73
N LEU A 86 6.39 20.68 6.68
CA LEU A 86 7.09 20.25 5.47
C LEU A 86 6.13 20.11 4.32
N LEU A 87 4.95 19.56 4.59
CA LEU A 87 3.94 19.38 3.56
C LEU A 87 3.48 20.72 3.01
N ALA A 88 3.29 21.71 3.89
CA ALA A 88 2.86 23.05 3.46
C ALA A 88 3.91 23.70 2.57
N HIS A 89 5.17 23.37 2.76
CA HIS A 89 6.24 23.89 1.92
C HIS A 89 6.54 22.96 0.74
N GLU A 90 5.69 21.98 0.52
CA GLU A 90 5.82 21.04 -0.60
C GLU A 90 7.15 20.30 -0.58
N GLN A 91 7.61 19.94 0.62
CA GLN A 91 8.87 19.23 0.81
C GLN A 91 8.63 17.84 1.33
N VAL A 92 9.26 16.86 0.70
CA VAL A 92 9.20 15.47 1.16
C VAL A 92 10.59 15.05 1.59
N ASP A 93 10.71 14.76 2.88
CA ASP A 93 11.96 14.25 3.44
C ASP A 93 11.81 12.74 3.61
N GLU A 94 12.54 11.99 2.79
CA GLU A 94 12.46 10.53 2.83
C GLU A 94 12.83 9.97 4.20
N LYS A 95 13.67 10.68 4.93
CA LYS A 95 14.09 10.23 6.25
C LYS A 95 13.02 10.43 7.31
N ALA A 96 12.03 11.26 7.03
CA ALA A 96 10.96 11.51 7.97
C ALA A 96 9.78 10.55 7.78
N LEU A 97 9.83 9.69 6.78
CA LEU A 97 8.73 8.78 6.48
C LEU A 97 8.76 7.48 7.28
N PRO A 98 9.93 6.86 7.55
CA PRO A 98 9.92 5.61 8.33
C PRO A 98 9.29 5.81 9.70
N GLY A 99 8.48 4.85 10.10
CA GLY A 99 7.79 4.89 11.37
C GLY A 99 6.38 5.45 11.32
N LEU A 100 6.03 6.15 10.27
CA LEU A 100 4.67 6.64 10.13
C LEU A 100 3.69 5.47 9.96
N ARG A 101 2.51 5.61 10.49
CA ARG A 101 1.49 4.56 10.45
C ARG A 101 0.22 5.08 9.83
N GLY A 102 -0.49 4.18 9.19
CA GLY A 102 -1.76 4.53 8.59
C GLY A 102 -2.42 3.30 7.99
N VAL A 103 -3.60 3.51 7.43
CA VAL A 103 -4.35 2.47 6.75
C VAL A 103 -4.13 2.63 5.26
N VAL A 104 -3.92 1.50 4.58
CA VAL A 104 -3.79 1.51 3.13
C VAL A 104 -4.77 0.51 2.54
N LYS A 105 -5.37 0.91 1.42
CA LYS A 105 -6.21 0.02 0.62
C LYS A 105 -5.40 -0.38 -0.59
N ILE A 106 -5.31 -1.68 -0.82
CA ILE A 106 -4.53 -2.18 -1.95
C ILE A 106 -5.37 -3.04 -2.86
N SER A 107 -4.95 -3.11 -4.10
CA SER A 107 -5.48 -4.04 -5.08
C SER A 107 -4.31 -4.56 -5.91
N HIS A 108 -4.59 -5.56 -6.70
CA HIS A 108 -3.56 -6.15 -7.55
C HIS A 108 -3.95 -6.00 -9.01
N THR A 109 -2.95 -5.73 -9.84
CA THR A 109 -3.09 -5.72 -11.28
C THR A 109 -2.08 -6.70 -11.84
N VAL A 110 -2.52 -7.52 -12.79
CA VAL A 110 -1.62 -8.48 -13.44
C VAL A 110 -1.26 -7.94 -14.80
N ILE A 111 0.04 -7.77 -15.03
CA ILE A 111 0.56 -7.30 -16.31
C ILE A 111 1.63 -8.29 -16.75
N ASN A 112 1.42 -8.90 -17.90
CA ASN A 112 2.36 -9.89 -18.44
C ASN A 112 2.65 -11.01 -17.45
N GLY A 113 1.63 -11.45 -16.73
CA GLY A 113 1.80 -12.53 -15.76
C GLY A 113 2.39 -12.13 -14.44
N ILE A 114 2.73 -10.85 -14.27
CA ILE A 114 3.33 -10.35 -13.03
C ILE A 114 2.26 -9.60 -12.24
N SER A 115 2.11 -9.96 -10.98
CA SER A 115 1.16 -9.29 -10.09
C SER A 115 1.82 -8.06 -9.48
N LEU A 116 1.17 -6.92 -9.63
CA LEU A 116 1.64 -5.65 -9.09
C LEU A 116 0.64 -5.14 -8.07
N ILE A 117 1.15 -4.56 -6.99
CA ILE A 117 0.31 -3.99 -5.95
C ILE A 117 0.06 -2.52 -6.25
N ASN A 118 -1.22 -2.14 -6.21
CA ASN A 118 -1.63 -0.75 -6.32
C ASN A 118 -1.99 -0.22 -4.96
N LEU A 119 -1.52 0.99 -4.66
CA LEU A 119 -1.93 1.69 -3.45
C LEU A 119 -3.14 2.56 -3.83
N ASP A 120 -4.32 2.09 -3.48
CA ASP A 120 -5.55 2.70 -3.97
C ASP A 120 -6.09 3.80 -3.08
N GLY A 121 -5.83 3.72 -1.78
CA GLY A 121 -6.36 4.71 -0.87
C GLY A 121 -5.67 4.64 0.47
N PHE A 122 -5.92 5.67 1.28
CA PHE A 122 -5.26 5.82 2.58
C PHE A 122 -6.25 6.34 3.60
N ALA A 123 -5.95 6.09 4.87
CA ALA A 123 -6.72 6.64 5.99
C ALA A 123 -5.80 6.74 7.19
N PRO A 124 -6.16 7.60 8.16
CA PRO A 124 -5.36 7.68 9.38
C PRO A 124 -5.40 6.38 10.17
N ALA A 125 -4.31 6.08 10.86
CA ALA A 125 -4.24 4.87 11.68
C ALA A 125 -5.35 4.82 12.72
N SER A 126 -5.77 5.98 13.20
CA SER A 126 -6.83 6.06 14.20
C SER A 126 -8.16 5.52 13.70
N GLN A 127 -8.34 5.40 12.39
CA GLN A 127 -9.58 4.88 11.82
C GLN A 127 -9.53 3.38 11.58
N TRP A 128 -8.43 2.72 11.93
CA TRP A 128 -8.28 1.32 11.59
C TRP A 128 -9.39 0.45 12.17
N GLU A 129 -9.68 0.60 13.45
CA GLU A 129 -10.68 -0.27 14.07
C GLU A 129 -12.04 -0.11 13.46
N GLU A 130 -12.40 1.12 13.14
CA GLU A 130 -13.68 1.41 12.51
C GLU A 130 -13.74 0.79 11.12
N LEU A 131 -12.69 0.95 10.34
CA LEU A 131 -12.65 0.44 8.97
C LEU A 131 -12.60 -1.09 8.96
N ALA A 132 -11.85 -1.68 9.88
CA ALA A 132 -11.68 -3.12 9.92
C ALA A 132 -12.94 -3.83 10.37
N THR A 133 -13.77 -3.18 11.19
CA THR A 133 -15.00 -3.78 11.68
C THR A 133 -16.22 -3.37 10.88
N ALA A 134 -16.05 -2.51 9.89
CA ALA A 134 -17.16 -2.10 9.05
C ALA A 134 -17.73 -3.33 8.35
N PRO A 135 -19.05 -3.43 8.25
CA PRO A 135 -19.63 -4.58 7.57
C PRO A 135 -19.16 -4.64 6.13
N VAL A 136 -18.71 -5.81 5.76
CA VAL A 136 -18.24 -6.00 4.41
C VAL A 136 -19.38 -5.81 3.43
N SER A 137 -20.55 -6.07 3.92
CA SER A 137 -21.70 -5.88 3.10
C SER A 137 -21.87 -4.45 2.75
N SER A 138 -21.38 -3.66 3.54
CA SER A 138 -21.42 -2.34 3.16
C SER A 138 -20.40 -2.16 2.16
N ALA A 139 -19.86 -2.98 2.24
CA ALA A 139 -19.03 -2.90 1.38
C ALA A 139 -19.52 -3.29 0.16
N SER A 140 -19.96 -3.47 0.24
CA SER A 140 -20.21 -3.97 -0.85
C SER A 140 -21.15 -3.49 -1.37
N ARG A 141 -21.36 -3.06 -0.81
CA ARG A 141 -22.21 -2.82 -1.22
C ARG A 141 -22.35 -2.12 -1.52
N SER A 142 -22.34 -2.16 -1.55
CA SER A 142 -22.82 -1.77 -1.90
C SER A 142 -23.15 -1.24 -2.10
N ASN A 143 -23.21 -1.10 -2.34
CA ASN A 143 -23.88 -0.89 -2.72
C ASN A 143 -24.36 -0.60 -2.84
N THR A 144 -24.34 -0.59 -2.87
CA THR A 144 -25.17 -0.49 -3.14
C THR A 144 -25.62 0.06 -3.02
N GLU A 145 -25.56 0.13 -3.18
CA GLU A 145 -26.22 0.40 -3.28
C GLU A 145 -26.46 0.89 -3.31
N GLU A 146 -26.35 1.01 -3.51
CA GLU A 146 -26.89 1.22 -3.75
C GLU A 146 -27.22 1.45 -3.80
N ALA A 147 -27.22 1.38 -3.88
CA ALA A 147 -27.75 1.40 -4.16
C ALA A 147 -28.24 1.82 -4.08
N THR A 148 -28.20 1.87 -4.34
CA THR A 148 -28.76 2.13 -4.49
C THR A 148 -29.09 2.61 -4.41
N ARG A 149 -28.99 2.69 -4.45
CA ARG A 149 -29.41 3.05 -4.76
C ARG A 149 -29.80 3.35 -5.00
#